data_202c6ebb9ca2c8f9fd9befa94e4ec7ce
#
_entry.id   202c6ebb9ca2c8f9fd9befa94e4ec7ce
#
_cell.length_a   1.000
_cell.length_b   1.000
_cell.length_c   1.000
_cell.angle_alpha   90.00
_cell.angle_beta   90.00
_cell.angle_gamma   90.00
#
_symmetry.space_group_name_H-M   'P 1'
#
loop_
_entity.id
_entity.type
_entity.pdbx_description
1 polymer ?
#
loop_
_entity_poly.entity_id
_entity_poly.type
_entity_poly.pdbx_seq_one_letter_code
_entity_poly.pdbx_strand_id
1 'polypeptide(L)'
;MKTKKIISLAALALIASSTGASTVFAADGGVYNSDSTITYTPASGPTDPVDPGNPGITVDPEGPKNPGTDGPLSIDYASNFNFGTQEITSADKTYFAAATTLTDKTTRPNWVQVTDNRGTLAGWSLSLQASEFTNGKTGTGSVLSGATLKLENGHIVSASDAAADQSVASVTLTPGTSSGTILGATAGKGAGTNLLVWGDDTTKASSVSLAVSGKTTKLADTYKSTLTWTLTDTPAN
;
A
#
# COMPACT_ATOMS: atom_id res chain seq x y z
N MET A 1 40.17 26.37 29.42
CA MET A 1 40.28 27.75 28.92
C MET A 1 38.89 28.32 28.62
N LYS A 2 38.51 29.27 29.46
CA LYS A 2 37.47 30.33 29.35
C LYS A 2 36.13 30.05 28.73
N THR A 3 35.19 29.71 29.59
CA THR A 3 33.73 29.91 29.45
C THR A 3 33.36 31.37 29.29
N LYS A 4 32.59 31.75 28.29
CA LYS A 4 31.90 33.06 28.20
C LYS A 4 30.43 32.89 28.58
N LYS A 5 30.06 33.44 29.73
CA LYS A 5 28.66 33.65 30.13
C LYS A 5 28.16 34.91 29.45
N ILE A 6 27.03 34.86 28.75
CA ILE A 6 26.31 36.01 28.27
C ILE A 6 25.21 36.32 29.29
N ILE A 7 25.32 37.45 29.94
CA ILE A 7 24.30 37.99 30.86
C ILE A 7 23.46 38.98 30.04
N SER A 8 22.18 38.67 29.88
CA SER A 8 21.24 39.66 29.32
C SER A 8 20.69 40.56 30.39
N LEU A 9 21.00 41.83 30.26
CA LEU A 9 20.57 42.89 31.14
C LEU A 9 19.17 43.36 30.72
N ALA A 10 18.15 43.08 31.56
CA ALA A 10 16.80 43.64 31.37
C ALA A 10 16.76 45.05 32.00
N ALA A 11 16.52 46.07 31.19
CA ALA A 11 16.34 47.43 31.65
C ALA A 11 14.96 47.61 32.30
N LEU A 12 14.96 47.95 33.59
CA LEU A 12 13.76 48.26 34.37
C LEU A 12 13.45 49.77 34.16
N ALA A 13 12.41 50.13 33.43
CA ALA A 13 11.92 51.51 33.38
C ALA A 13 10.93 51.74 34.53
N LEU A 14 11.34 52.54 35.51
CA LEU A 14 10.50 52.99 36.62
C LEU A 14 9.74 54.24 36.16
N ILE A 15 8.42 54.14 35.97
CA ILE A 15 7.56 55.31 35.89
C ILE A 15 6.78 55.45 37.18
N ALA A 16 7.20 56.44 38.01
CA ALA A 16 6.47 56.84 39.18
C ALA A 16 5.39 57.84 38.81
N SER A 17 4.11 57.50 38.94
CA SER A 17 3.01 58.47 39.03
C SER A 17 2.09 58.08 40.19
N SER A 18 1.86 59.03 41.00
CA SER A 18 1.22 59.05 42.32
C SER A 18 -0.30 58.82 42.31
N THR A 19 -0.75 58.31 43.48
CA THR A 19 -2.08 58.46 44.09
C THR A 19 -3.21 57.57 43.61
N GLY A 20 -3.50 56.67 44.49
CA GLY A 20 -4.71 55.85 44.51
C GLY A 20 -4.37 54.47 45.12
N ALA A 21 -4.39 54.33 46.43
CA ALA A 21 -4.28 53.02 47.04
C ALA A 21 -5.56 52.20 46.73
N SER A 22 -5.60 51.68 45.56
CA SER A 22 -6.47 50.53 45.25
C SER A 22 -5.82 49.35 45.94
N THR A 23 -6.44 48.81 46.96
CA THR A 23 -6.11 47.47 47.45
C THR A 23 -6.37 46.50 46.29
N VAL A 24 -5.31 46.18 45.56
CA VAL A 24 -5.34 45.09 44.59
C VAL A 24 -5.38 43.84 45.46
N PHE A 25 -6.60 43.30 45.62
CA PHE A 25 -6.70 41.91 46.09
C PHE A 25 -6.01 41.08 45.03
N ALA A 26 -4.91 40.48 45.38
CA ALA A 26 -4.33 39.45 44.56
C ALA A 26 -5.45 38.39 44.33
N ALA A 27 -5.88 38.19 43.11
CA ALA A 27 -6.80 37.11 42.83
C ALA A 27 -6.10 35.83 43.19
N ASP A 28 -6.72 35.05 44.09
CA ASP A 28 -6.25 33.69 44.42
C ASP A 28 -6.40 32.87 43.14
N GLY A 29 -5.31 32.62 42.47
CA GLY A 29 -5.27 31.88 41.22
C GLY A 29 -4.26 32.47 40.22
N GLY A 30 -3.86 31.67 39.28
CA GLY A 30 -2.92 32.08 38.23
C GLY A 30 -2.98 31.09 37.04
N VAL A 31 -2.45 31.53 35.90
CA VAL A 31 -2.23 30.64 34.74
C VAL A 31 -0.83 30.09 34.86
N TYR A 32 -0.71 28.77 34.79
CA TYR A 32 0.55 28.07 34.74
C TYR A 32 0.58 27.26 33.43
N ASN A 33 1.61 27.46 32.63
CA ASN A 33 1.82 26.71 31.39
C ASN A 33 2.87 25.64 31.64
N SER A 34 2.58 24.42 31.17
CA SER A 34 3.51 23.30 31.16
C SER A 34 3.59 22.70 29.78
N ASP A 35 4.76 22.18 29.42
CA ASP A 35 4.99 21.51 28.13
C ASP A 35 4.79 19.99 28.28
N SER A 36 4.23 19.38 27.22
CA SER A 36 4.20 17.93 27.06
C SER A 36 4.86 17.56 25.74
N THR A 37 5.62 16.46 25.73
CA THR A 37 6.42 16.04 24.56
C THR A 37 6.15 14.58 24.24
N ILE A 38 6.09 14.25 22.94
CA ILE A 38 6.11 12.89 22.42
C ILE A 38 7.08 12.82 21.25
N THR A 39 7.82 11.72 21.10
CA THR A 39 8.73 11.49 19.97
C THR A 39 8.32 10.21 19.25
N TYR A 40 8.24 10.29 17.94
CA TYR A 40 7.99 9.13 17.07
C TYR A 40 9.28 8.73 16.34
N THR A 41 9.44 7.42 16.14
CA THR A 41 10.51 6.82 15.33
C THR A 41 9.89 5.96 14.23
N PRO A 42 10.59 5.73 13.10
CA PRO A 42 10.12 4.80 12.09
C PRO A 42 9.80 3.42 12.67
N ALA A 43 8.76 2.76 12.15
CA ALA A 43 8.43 1.39 12.53
C ALA A 43 9.48 0.41 11.98
N SER A 44 9.68 -0.72 12.67
CA SER A 44 10.65 -1.75 12.27
C SER A 44 10.05 -3.13 12.02
N GLY A 45 8.76 -3.31 12.33
CA GLY A 45 8.07 -4.60 12.19
C GLY A 45 7.16 -4.67 10.96
N PRO A 46 6.77 -5.88 10.53
CA PRO A 46 5.80 -6.08 9.46
C PRO A 46 4.42 -5.55 9.87
N THR A 47 3.62 -5.17 8.86
CA THR A 47 2.22 -4.79 9.02
C THR A 47 1.33 -5.93 8.53
N ASP A 48 0.32 -6.31 9.32
CA ASP A 48 -0.64 -7.33 8.91
C ASP A 48 -1.55 -6.83 7.78
N PRO A 49 -2.06 -7.74 6.92
CA PRO A 49 -3.06 -7.37 5.92
C PRO A 49 -4.31 -6.78 6.56
N VAL A 50 -4.85 -5.71 5.96
CA VAL A 50 -6.11 -5.10 6.39
C VAL A 50 -7.21 -5.34 5.36
N ASP A 51 -8.47 -5.24 5.83
CA ASP A 51 -9.67 -5.43 5.01
C ASP A 51 -9.78 -4.33 3.95
N PRO A 52 -9.77 -4.66 2.64
CA PRO A 52 -9.96 -3.67 1.59
C PRO A 52 -11.31 -2.93 1.65
N GLY A 53 -12.32 -3.50 2.31
CA GLY A 53 -13.59 -2.84 2.57
C GLY A 53 -13.60 -1.95 3.83
N ASN A 54 -12.67 -2.19 4.76
CA ASN A 54 -12.52 -1.42 6.00
C ASN A 54 -11.06 -1.47 6.50
N PRO A 55 -10.18 -0.58 6.04
CA PRO A 55 -8.73 -0.64 6.30
C PRO A 55 -8.35 -0.41 7.78
N GLY A 56 -9.31 -0.19 8.66
CA GLY A 56 -9.11 -0.17 10.12
C GLY A 56 -9.14 -1.55 10.78
N ILE A 57 -9.40 -2.62 10.02
CA ILE A 57 -9.55 -4.00 10.54
C ILE A 57 -8.51 -4.90 9.88
N THR A 58 -7.72 -5.63 10.68
CA THR A 58 -6.84 -6.69 10.19
C THR A 58 -7.64 -7.89 9.71
N VAL A 59 -7.17 -8.52 8.63
CA VAL A 59 -7.76 -9.73 8.06
C VAL A 59 -6.70 -10.78 7.81
N ASP A 60 -7.12 -12.04 7.70
CA ASP A 60 -6.26 -13.16 7.43
C ASP A 60 -6.67 -13.85 6.11
N PRO A 61 -6.00 -13.54 4.97
CA PRO A 61 -6.24 -14.21 3.71
C PRO A 61 -5.90 -15.71 3.80
N GLU A 62 -6.78 -16.56 3.22
CA GLU A 62 -6.60 -18.00 3.22
C GLU A 62 -5.54 -18.44 2.18
N GLY A 63 -4.85 -19.54 2.47
CA GLY A 63 -3.90 -20.19 1.57
C GLY A 63 -2.45 -19.69 1.74
N PRO A 64 -1.57 -20.08 0.80
CA PRO A 64 -0.17 -19.69 0.87
C PRO A 64 0.00 -18.18 0.76
N LYS A 65 0.69 -17.59 1.74
CA LYS A 65 1.08 -16.18 1.76
C LYS A 65 2.60 -16.08 1.78
N ASN A 66 3.15 -15.21 0.96
CA ASN A 66 4.54 -14.80 1.16
C ASN A 66 4.58 -13.84 2.37
N PRO A 67 5.63 -13.89 3.19
CA PRO A 67 5.84 -12.88 4.21
C PRO A 67 5.94 -11.49 3.54
N GLY A 68 5.48 -10.47 4.23
CA GLY A 68 5.71 -9.08 3.82
C GLY A 68 7.21 -8.77 3.77
N THR A 69 7.56 -7.67 3.10
CA THR A 69 8.94 -7.19 3.09
C THR A 69 9.26 -6.45 4.40
N ASP A 70 10.51 -6.51 4.84
CA ASP A 70 10.95 -5.84 6.04
C ASP A 70 11.12 -4.32 5.83
N GLY A 71 11.07 -3.57 6.94
CA GLY A 71 11.36 -2.15 6.99
C GLY A 71 10.13 -1.24 7.12
N PRO A 72 10.37 0.07 7.31
CA PRO A 72 9.29 1.04 7.50
C PRO A 72 8.55 1.43 6.20
N LEU A 73 9.06 1.04 5.04
CA LEU A 73 8.39 1.08 3.74
C LEU A 73 8.35 -0.37 3.24
N SER A 74 7.17 -0.98 3.21
CA SER A 74 7.02 -2.41 2.99
C SER A 74 5.85 -2.75 2.05
N ILE A 75 5.98 -3.88 1.35
CA ILE A 75 4.83 -4.58 0.75
C ILE A 75 4.38 -5.59 1.81
N ASP A 76 3.19 -5.40 2.34
CA ASP A 76 2.72 -6.24 3.45
C ASP A 76 1.99 -7.48 2.94
N TYR A 77 1.27 -7.32 1.83
CA TYR A 77 0.47 -8.38 1.22
C TYR A 77 0.24 -8.13 -0.27
N ALA A 78 0.14 -9.20 -1.03
CA ALA A 78 -0.38 -9.20 -2.40
C ALA A 78 -1.18 -10.48 -2.66
N SER A 79 -2.37 -10.34 -3.25
CA SER A 79 -3.25 -11.46 -3.58
C SER A 79 -2.61 -12.39 -4.62
N ASN A 80 -2.78 -13.71 -4.42
CA ASN A 80 -2.53 -14.70 -5.46
C ASN A 80 -3.73 -14.80 -6.40
N PHE A 81 -3.51 -14.78 -7.71
CA PHE A 81 -4.59 -14.89 -8.69
C PHE A 81 -4.80 -16.36 -9.09
N ASN A 82 -5.94 -16.90 -8.74
CA ASN A 82 -6.31 -18.30 -9.05
C ASN A 82 -7.44 -18.30 -10.10
N PHE A 83 -7.11 -18.81 -11.30
CA PHE A 83 -8.04 -18.91 -12.43
C PHE A 83 -8.78 -20.25 -12.49
N GLY A 84 -8.63 -21.08 -11.49
CA GLY A 84 -9.31 -22.38 -11.36
C GLY A 84 -8.83 -23.44 -12.36
N THR A 85 -9.60 -24.51 -12.46
CA THR A 85 -9.39 -25.59 -13.44
C THR A 85 -10.26 -25.35 -14.66
N GLN A 86 -9.65 -25.38 -15.83
CA GLN A 86 -10.29 -25.02 -17.09
C GLN A 86 -10.15 -26.17 -18.10
N GLU A 87 -11.16 -26.39 -18.92
CA GLU A 87 -11.09 -27.33 -20.03
C GLU A 87 -10.24 -26.77 -21.19
N ILE A 88 -9.47 -27.63 -21.84
CA ILE A 88 -8.71 -27.25 -23.04
C ILE A 88 -9.68 -26.95 -24.18
N THR A 89 -9.46 -25.82 -24.85
CA THR A 89 -10.26 -25.38 -26.00
C THR A 89 -9.38 -24.75 -27.08
N SER A 90 -9.81 -24.82 -28.33
CA SER A 90 -9.22 -24.11 -29.46
C SER A 90 -9.84 -22.72 -29.69
N ALA A 91 -10.78 -22.29 -28.85
CA ALA A 91 -11.31 -20.94 -28.88
C ALA A 91 -10.46 -19.98 -28.02
N ASP A 92 -10.43 -18.71 -28.42
CA ASP A 92 -9.92 -17.63 -27.53
C ASP A 92 -10.78 -17.56 -26.28
N LYS A 93 -10.15 -17.51 -25.10
CA LYS A 93 -10.86 -17.47 -23.82
C LYS A 93 -10.25 -16.45 -22.88
N THR A 94 -11.13 -15.85 -22.08
CA THR A 94 -10.78 -15.05 -20.91
C THR A 94 -11.28 -15.78 -19.67
N TYR A 95 -10.38 -16.02 -18.73
CA TYR A 95 -10.65 -16.65 -17.46
C TYR A 95 -10.53 -15.60 -16.36
N PHE A 96 -11.43 -15.63 -15.39
CA PHE A 96 -11.41 -14.69 -14.26
C PHE A 96 -10.82 -15.33 -13.02
N ALA A 97 -10.02 -14.54 -12.28
CA ALA A 97 -9.48 -14.98 -11.01
C ALA A 97 -10.56 -15.00 -9.93
N ALA A 98 -10.50 -15.98 -9.06
CA ALA A 98 -11.31 -15.99 -7.86
C ALA A 98 -11.00 -14.76 -6.98
N ALA A 99 -12.00 -14.25 -6.30
CA ALA A 99 -11.82 -13.27 -5.24
C ALA A 99 -10.99 -13.89 -4.09
N THR A 100 -10.27 -13.05 -3.36
CA THR A 100 -9.50 -13.50 -2.19
C THR A 100 -10.44 -13.99 -1.09
N THR A 101 -10.28 -15.24 -0.67
CA THR A 101 -11.01 -15.82 0.47
C THR A 101 -10.24 -15.56 1.76
N LEU A 102 -10.93 -15.15 2.82
CA LEU A 102 -10.38 -15.01 4.16
C LEU A 102 -10.58 -16.29 4.97
N THR A 103 -9.85 -16.44 6.07
CA THR A 103 -9.96 -17.61 6.96
C THR A 103 -11.36 -17.80 7.57
N ASP A 104 -12.13 -16.73 7.69
CA ASP A 104 -13.55 -16.73 8.08
C ASP A 104 -14.52 -17.14 6.95
N LYS A 105 -13.99 -17.50 5.77
CA LYS A 105 -14.71 -17.88 4.55
C LYS A 105 -15.45 -16.74 3.85
N THR A 106 -15.30 -15.51 4.29
CA THR A 106 -15.76 -14.36 3.52
C THR A 106 -14.80 -14.06 2.37
N THR A 107 -15.27 -13.34 1.36
CA THR A 107 -14.45 -13.01 0.19
C THR A 107 -14.27 -11.51 0.03
N ARG A 108 -13.07 -11.11 -0.42
CA ARG A 108 -12.70 -9.73 -0.72
C ARG A 108 -12.20 -9.60 -2.15
N PRO A 109 -12.29 -8.42 -2.77
CA PRO A 109 -11.56 -8.13 -3.99
C PRO A 109 -10.08 -8.48 -3.84
N ASN A 110 -9.40 -8.83 -4.93
CA ASN A 110 -7.95 -8.98 -4.90
C ASN A 110 -7.28 -7.62 -4.67
N TRP A 111 -6.19 -7.58 -3.89
CA TRP A 111 -5.49 -6.33 -3.57
C TRP A 111 -3.99 -6.53 -3.35
N VAL A 112 -3.26 -5.44 -3.38
CA VAL A 112 -1.90 -5.32 -2.84
C VAL A 112 -1.89 -4.23 -1.77
N GLN A 113 -1.10 -4.44 -0.72
CA GLN A 113 -0.97 -3.53 0.42
C GLN A 113 0.47 -3.07 0.58
N VAL A 114 0.65 -1.76 0.68
CA VAL A 114 1.92 -1.08 0.98
C VAL A 114 1.74 -0.25 2.24
N THR A 115 2.70 -0.33 3.17
CA THR A 115 2.75 0.54 4.34
C THR A 115 4.01 1.41 4.32
N ASP A 116 3.83 2.72 4.55
CA ASP A 116 4.91 3.69 4.74
C ASP A 116 4.85 4.29 6.15
N ASN A 117 5.65 3.74 7.05
CA ASN A 117 5.84 4.20 8.43
C ASN A 117 7.23 4.83 8.63
N ARG A 118 7.85 5.39 7.57
CA ARG A 118 9.12 6.13 7.65
C ARG A 118 9.01 7.46 8.37
N GLY A 119 7.81 8.07 8.35
CA GLY A 119 7.56 9.39 8.93
C GLY A 119 8.19 10.55 8.14
N THR A 120 8.58 10.34 6.88
CA THR A 120 9.27 11.34 6.04
C THR A 120 8.38 11.98 5.00
N LEU A 121 7.26 11.34 4.61
CA LEU A 121 6.39 11.73 3.50
C LEU A 121 7.18 11.92 2.18
N ALA A 122 8.23 11.11 1.96
CA ALA A 122 9.08 11.23 0.78
C ALA A 122 8.39 10.76 -0.51
N GLY A 123 7.26 10.05 -0.40
CA GLY A 123 6.63 9.36 -1.52
C GLY A 123 7.30 8.01 -1.82
N TRP A 124 6.69 7.25 -2.72
CA TRP A 124 7.15 5.92 -3.16
C TRP A 124 6.39 5.48 -4.41
N SER A 125 6.87 4.42 -5.06
CA SER A 125 6.17 3.82 -6.20
C SER A 125 6.24 2.31 -6.18
N LEU A 126 5.14 1.65 -6.59
CA LEU A 126 5.00 0.20 -6.72
C LEU A 126 4.73 -0.15 -8.17
N SER A 127 5.48 -1.12 -8.71
CA SER A 127 5.27 -1.72 -10.02
C SER A 127 5.06 -3.22 -9.93
N LEU A 128 4.51 -3.80 -11.00
CA LEU A 128 4.22 -5.23 -11.11
C LEU A 128 4.76 -5.77 -12.43
N GLN A 129 5.35 -6.96 -12.37
CA GLN A 129 5.73 -7.75 -13.54
C GLN A 129 5.22 -9.18 -13.39
N ALA A 130 4.67 -9.75 -14.45
CA ALA A 130 4.29 -11.15 -14.50
C ALA A 130 5.32 -11.93 -15.34
N SER A 131 5.76 -13.11 -14.89
CA SER A 131 6.46 -14.05 -15.74
C SER A 131 5.49 -14.72 -16.72
N GLU A 132 6.01 -15.43 -17.72
CA GLU A 132 5.16 -16.30 -18.55
C GLU A 132 4.45 -17.37 -17.69
N PHE A 133 3.27 -17.76 -18.15
CA PHE A 133 2.55 -18.91 -17.58
C PHE A 133 3.18 -20.20 -18.11
N THR A 134 3.90 -20.91 -17.27
CA THR A 134 4.62 -22.14 -17.64
C THR A 134 4.21 -23.31 -16.75
N ASN A 135 4.24 -24.53 -17.30
CA ASN A 135 4.06 -25.77 -16.55
C ASN A 135 5.40 -26.37 -16.05
N GLY A 136 6.52 -25.65 -16.24
CA GLY A 136 7.85 -26.08 -15.81
C GLY A 136 8.49 -27.16 -16.68
N LYS A 137 7.84 -27.62 -17.75
CA LYS A 137 8.38 -28.56 -18.74
C LYS A 137 9.02 -27.83 -19.92
N THR A 138 9.58 -28.57 -20.83
CA THR A 138 10.17 -28.04 -22.08
C THR A 138 9.37 -28.49 -23.30
N GLY A 139 9.48 -27.77 -24.40
CA GLY A 139 8.85 -28.11 -25.67
C GLY A 139 7.50 -27.45 -25.90
N THR A 140 6.83 -27.87 -26.95
CA THR A 140 5.52 -27.30 -27.37
C THR A 140 4.49 -27.45 -26.28
N GLY A 141 3.80 -26.34 -25.96
CA GLY A 141 2.76 -26.31 -24.94
C GLY A 141 3.30 -26.18 -23.50
N SER A 142 4.61 -26.01 -23.29
CA SER A 142 5.16 -25.76 -21.96
C SER A 142 4.86 -24.34 -21.42
N VAL A 143 4.56 -23.42 -22.32
CA VAL A 143 4.24 -22.02 -22.02
C VAL A 143 2.93 -21.62 -22.70
N LEU A 144 2.08 -20.84 -22.02
CA LEU A 144 0.90 -20.22 -22.61
C LEU A 144 1.31 -18.95 -23.37
N SER A 145 1.99 -19.14 -24.49
CA SER A 145 2.54 -18.03 -25.30
C SER A 145 1.46 -17.05 -25.71
N GLY A 146 1.69 -15.75 -25.49
CA GLY A 146 0.75 -14.68 -25.81
C GLY A 146 -0.40 -14.53 -24.82
N ALA A 147 -0.38 -15.26 -23.70
CA ALA A 147 -1.33 -15.02 -22.61
C ALA A 147 -1.09 -13.62 -22.02
N THR A 148 -2.17 -12.91 -21.67
CA THR A 148 -2.10 -11.59 -21.05
C THR A 148 -2.93 -11.56 -19.77
N LEU A 149 -2.36 -10.97 -18.73
CA LEU A 149 -3.04 -10.75 -17.44
C LEU A 149 -3.56 -9.32 -17.41
N LYS A 150 -4.85 -9.13 -17.16
CA LYS A 150 -5.48 -7.82 -17.05
C LYS A 150 -6.07 -7.63 -15.66
N LEU A 151 -5.77 -6.48 -15.05
CA LEU A 151 -6.33 -6.03 -13.79
C LEU A 151 -7.15 -4.78 -14.07
N GLU A 152 -8.40 -4.76 -13.61
CA GLU A 152 -9.37 -3.69 -13.86
C GLU A 152 -10.02 -3.22 -12.57
N ASN A 153 -10.72 -2.10 -12.64
CA ASN A 153 -11.43 -1.49 -11.51
C ASN A 153 -10.50 -1.18 -10.32
N GLY A 154 -9.25 -0.82 -10.63
CA GLY A 154 -8.24 -0.47 -9.63
C GLY A 154 -8.59 0.85 -8.95
N HIS A 155 -8.56 0.87 -7.62
CA HIS A 155 -8.74 2.07 -6.81
C HIS A 155 -7.96 1.99 -5.50
N ILE A 156 -7.64 3.16 -4.93
CA ILE A 156 -6.93 3.26 -3.67
C ILE A 156 -7.90 3.17 -2.50
N VAL A 157 -7.51 2.41 -1.48
CA VAL A 157 -8.16 2.37 -0.17
C VAL A 157 -7.10 2.64 0.90
N SER A 158 -7.36 3.58 1.80
CA SER A 158 -6.47 3.91 2.92
C SER A 158 -7.27 4.55 4.05
N ALA A 159 -6.80 4.40 5.29
CA ALA A 159 -7.31 5.12 6.46
C ALA A 159 -6.44 6.35 6.80
N SER A 160 -5.39 6.64 6.02
CA SER A 160 -4.46 7.73 6.24
C SER A 160 -4.98 9.04 5.65
N ASP A 161 -4.82 10.16 6.37
CA ASP A 161 -5.09 11.51 5.86
C ASP A 161 -4.12 11.92 4.72
N ALA A 162 -2.95 11.28 4.67
CA ALA A 162 -1.93 11.47 3.65
C ALA A 162 -1.79 10.22 2.77
N ALA A 163 -2.90 9.64 2.32
CA ALA A 163 -2.93 8.44 1.49
C ALA A 163 -2.10 8.57 0.20
N ALA A 164 -1.76 7.43 -0.41
CA ALA A 164 -1.26 7.36 -1.78
C ALA A 164 -2.24 8.05 -2.73
N ASP A 165 -1.73 8.68 -3.79
CA ASP A 165 -2.51 9.54 -4.69
C ASP A 165 -2.35 9.16 -6.17
N GLN A 166 -1.54 8.14 -6.46
CA GLN A 166 -1.30 7.63 -7.81
C GLN A 166 -1.74 6.16 -7.90
N SER A 167 -2.68 5.86 -8.77
CA SER A 167 -3.06 4.48 -9.10
C SER A 167 -3.55 4.36 -10.54
N VAL A 168 -3.49 3.15 -11.07
CA VAL A 168 -4.07 2.84 -12.38
C VAL A 168 -5.39 2.09 -12.21
N ALA A 169 -6.45 2.57 -12.86
CA ALA A 169 -7.75 1.90 -12.86
C ALA A 169 -7.72 0.58 -13.66
N SER A 170 -6.82 0.47 -14.63
CA SER A 170 -6.65 -0.74 -15.44
C SER A 170 -5.22 -0.86 -15.93
N VAL A 171 -4.68 -2.08 -15.88
CA VAL A 171 -3.38 -2.43 -16.45
C VAL A 171 -3.46 -3.79 -17.13
N THR A 172 -2.82 -3.90 -18.30
CA THR A 172 -2.63 -5.17 -19.00
C THR A 172 -1.15 -5.52 -18.95
N LEU A 173 -0.84 -6.67 -18.38
CA LEU A 173 0.53 -7.18 -18.25
C LEU A 173 0.81 -8.15 -19.38
N THR A 174 1.84 -7.84 -20.16
CA THR A 174 2.46 -8.79 -21.07
C THR A 174 3.60 -9.46 -20.30
N PRO A 175 3.67 -10.79 -20.25
CA PRO A 175 4.73 -11.49 -19.53
C PRO A 175 6.12 -10.98 -19.90
N GLY A 176 6.98 -10.81 -18.89
CA GLY A 176 8.34 -10.28 -19.04
C GLY A 176 8.45 -8.76 -19.08
N THR A 177 7.34 -8.03 -19.11
CA THR A 177 7.33 -6.55 -19.17
C THR A 177 6.80 -5.97 -17.85
N SER A 178 7.47 -4.93 -17.32
CA SER A 178 6.98 -4.19 -16.15
C SER A 178 5.76 -3.35 -16.51
N SER A 179 4.84 -3.25 -15.56
CA SER A 179 3.63 -2.41 -15.67
C SER A 179 3.92 -0.90 -15.69
N GLY A 180 5.13 -0.48 -15.29
CA GLY A 180 5.32 0.86 -14.74
C GLY A 180 4.68 1.00 -13.35
N THR A 181 4.56 2.21 -12.85
CA THR A 181 3.92 2.49 -11.55
C THR A 181 2.42 2.19 -11.63
N ILE A 182 1.92 1.31 -10.76
CA ILE A 182 0.49 0.98 -10.65
C ILE A 182 -0.16 1.53 -9.38
N LEU A 183 0.63 1.73 -8.33
CA LEU A 183 0.26 2.38 -7.09
C LEU A 183 1.44 3.23 -6.63
N GLY A 184 1.18 4.42 -6.13
CA GLY A 184 2.26 5.26 -5.65
C GLY A 184 1.78 6.48 -4.89
N ALA A 185 2.75 7.18 -4.35
CA ALA A 185 2.56 8.42 -3.61
C ALA A 185 3.55 9.49 -4.09
N THR A 186 3.05 10.66 -4.36
CA THR A 186 3.90 11.85 -4.56
C THR A 186 4.50 12.32 -3.24
N ALA A 187 5.49 13.19 -3.30
CA ALA A 187 6.06 13.80 -2.09
C ALA A 187 4.95 14.51 -1.28
N GLY A 188 4.92 14.27 0.02
CA GLY A 188 3.86 14.74 0.93
C GLY A 188 2.70 13.75 1.11
N LYS A 189 2.74 12.61 0.44
CA LYS A 189 1.68 11.59 0.44
C LYS A 189 2.21 10.20 0.78
N GLY A 190 1.32 9.23 0.91
CA GLY A 190 1.58 7.81 1.02
C GLY A 190 1.88 7.30 2.42
N ALA A 191 1.69 8.11 3.48
CA ALA A 191 1.89 7.67 4.86
C ALA A 191 0.90 6.57 5.27
N GLY A 192 1.34 5.70 6.17
CA GLY A 192 0.54 4.61 6.71
C GLY A 192 0.21 3.53 5.67
N THR A 193 -0.87 2.80 5.90
CA THR A 193 -1.26 1.66 5.07
C THR A 193 -2.13 2.10 3.90
N ASN A 194 -1.72 1.70 2.68
CA ASN A 194 -2.35 2.02 1.42
C ASN A 194 -2.55 0.74 0.60
N LEU A 195 -3.74 0.56 0.07
CA LEU A 195 -4.11 -0.60 -0.74
C LEU A 195 -4.44 -0.16 -2.17
N LEU A 196 -4.02 -0.94 -3.15
CA LEU A 196 -4.62 -0.93 -4.49
C LEU A 196 -5.54 -2.14 -4.58
N VAL A 197 -6.83 -1.89 -4.71
CA VAL A 197 -7.89 -2.88 -4.70
C VAL A 197 -8.48 -2.99 -6.11
N TRP A 198 -8.67 -4.22 -6.64
CA TRP A 198 -9.25 -4.47 -7.95
C TRP A 198 -10.70 -4.96 -7.82
N GLY A 199 -11.63 -4.04 -8.07
CA GLY A 199 -13.06 -4.27 -7.95
C GLY A 199 -13.62 -4.00 -6.57
N ASP A 200 -14.90 -4.23 -6.44
CA ASP A 200 -15.72 -4.10 -5.24
C ASP A 200 -16.52 -5.39 -5.01
N ASP A 201 -17.50 -5.39 -4.12
CA ASP A 201 -18.34 -6.56 -3.84
C ASP A 201 -19.11 -7.07 -5.06
N THR A 202 -19.38 -6.23 -6.06
CA THR A 202 -20.10 -6.60 -7.29
C THR A 202 -19.16 -7.05 -8.40
N THR A 203 -17.94 -6.55 -8.44
CA THR A 203 -16.97 -6.74 -9.55
C THR A 203 -15.76 -7.59 -9.17
N LYS A 204 -15.57 -7.95 -7.90
CA LYS A 204 -14.40 -8.72 -7.40
C LYS A 204 -14.15 -10.03 -8.15
N ALA A 205 -15.19 -10.66 -8.68
CA ALA A 205 -15.09 -11.91 -9.44
C ALA A 205 -14.73 -11.72 -10.92
N SER A 206 -14.62 -10.47 -11.40
CA SER A 206 -14.37 -10.15 -12.81
C SER A 206 -13.28 -9.12 -13.05
N SER A 207 -12.68 -8.57 -11.99
CA SER A 207 -11.69 -7.49 -12.10
C SER A 207 -10.27 -7.96 -12.42
N VAL A 208 -9.98 -9.24 -12.24
CA VAL A 208 -8.68 -9.84 -12.61
C VAL A 208 -8.92 -10.94 -13.62
N SER A 209 -8.32 -10.84 -14.82
CA SER A 209 -8.56 -11.77 -15.91
C SER A 209 -7.30 -12.20 -16.63
N LEU A 210 -7.28 -13.44 -17.13
CA LEU A 210 -6.26 -14.04 -17.96
C LEU A 210 -6.83 -14.37 -19.33
N ALA A 211 -6.37 -13.69 -20.37
CA ALA A 211 -6.72 -14.00 -21.76
C ALA A 211 -5.71 -14.99 -22.35
N VAL A 212 -6.21 -16.07 -22.94
CA VAL A 212 -5.41 -17.10 -23.60
C VAL A 212 -5.97 -17.37 -24.97
N SER A 213 -5.11 -17.25 -26.01
CA SER A 213 -5.52 -17.52 -27.37
C SER A 213 -5.85 -19.00 -27.60
N GLY A 214 -6.87 -19.25 -28.40
CA GLY A 214 -7.22 -20.60 -28.86
C GLY A 214 -6.09 -21.28 -29.66
N LYS A 215 -5.24 -20.48 -30.34
CA LYS A 215 -4.08 -20.96 -31.09
C LYS A 215 -2.93 -21.45 -30.20
N THR A 216 -2.89 -21.02 -28.95
CA THR A 216 -1.86 -21.44 -28.00
C THR A 216 -2.04 -22.93 -27.67
N THR A 217 -1.00 -23.73 -27.88
CA THR A 217 -1.02 -25.16 -27.48
C THR A 217 -1.09 -25.25 -25.95
N LYS A 218 -2.05 -25.99 -25.44
CA LYS A 218 -2.27 -26.24 -24.02
C LYS A 218 -2.15 -27.73 -23.75
N LEU A 219 -1.40 -28.09 -22.71
CA LEU A 219 -1.34 -29.46 -22.20
C LEU A 219 -2.26 -29.60 -20.98
N ALA A 220 -2.70 -30.81 -20.68
CA ALA A 220 -3.45 -31.11 -19.47
C ALA A 220 -2.48 -31.06 -18.27
N ASP A 221 -2.22 -29.84 -17.76
CA ASP A 221 -1.22 -29.55 -16.74
C ASP A 221 -1.56 -28.26 -15.99
N THR A 222 -0.82 -27.98 -14.91
CA THR A 222 -0.91 -26.72 -14.16
C THR A 222 0.11 -25.73 -14.70
N TYR A 223 -0.35 -24.56 -15.12
CA TYR A 223 0.49 -23.43 -15.54
C TYR A 223 0.56 -22.40 -14.42
N LYS A 224 1.77 -21.92 -14.12
CA LYS A 224 2.05 -20.91 -13.10
C LYS A 224 2.80 -19.73 -13.70
N SER A 225 2.50 -18.54 -13.21
CA SER A 225 3.26 -17.31 -13.43
C SER A 225 3.68 -16.75 -12.08
N THR A 226 4.88 -16.22 -11.99
CA THR A 226 5.35 -15.46 -10.83
C THR A 226 5.02 -13.99 -11.04
N LEU A 227 4.36 -13.41 -10.05
CA LEU A 227 4.09 -11.97 -9.97
C LEU A 227 5.19 -11.32 -9.13
N THR A 228 5.99 -10.47 -9.74
CA THR A 228 7.07 -9.74 -9.06
C THR A 228 6.61 -8.30 -8.80
N TRP A 229 6.44 -7.99 -7.53
CA TRP A 229 6.11 -6.66 -7.04
C TRP A 229 7.40 -5.94 -6.67
N THR A 230 7.59 -4.73 -7.18
CA THR A 230 8.79 -3.93 -6.89
C THR A 230 8.35 -2.59 -6.30
N LEU A 231 8.71 -2.39 -5.03
CA LEU A 231 8.49 -1.15 -4.29
C LEU A 231 9.79 -0.36 -4.25
N THR A 232 9.72 0.92 -4.58
CA THR A 232 10.86 1.84 -4.53
C THR A 232 10.50 3.07 -3.69
N ASP A 233 11.49 3.67 -3.06
CA ASP A 233 11.38 4.92 -2.29
C ASP A 233 11.40 6.19 -3.17
N THR A 234 11.31 6.00 -4.49
CA THR A 234 11.18 7.09 -5.44
C THR A 234 9.72 7.53 -5.51
N PRO A 235 9.42 8.83 -5.33
CA PRO A 235 8.07 9.34 -5.47
C PRO A 235 7.45 8.99 -6.82
N ALA A 236 6.15 8.71 -6.83
CA ALA A 236 5.39 8.61 -8.07
C ALA A 236 5.29 9.99 -8.75
N ASN A 237 5.27 10.01 -10.08
CA ASN A 237 5.16 11.23 -10.89
C ASN A 237 3.75 11.38 -11.45
#